data_a4d7fb625733d18624d515beedace24b
#
_entry.id   a4d7fb625733d18624d515beedace24b
#
_cell.length_a   1.000
_cell.length_b   1.000
_cell.length_c   1.000
_cell.angle_alpha   90.00
_cell.angle_beta   90.00
_cell.angle_gamma   90.00
#
_symmetry.space_group_name_H-M   'P 1'
#
loop_
_entity.id
_entity.type
_entity.pdbx_description
1 polymer ?
#
loop_
_entity_poly.entity_id
_entity_poly.type
_entity_poly.pdbx_seq_one_letter_code
_entity_poly.pdbx_strand_id
1 'polypeptide(L)'
;MFKNSLCVASMTVLSTFALFAQAQENKQATRKKAPRDAVVDAQTSAEVPIERPEQKKTKHDLSDVFGRSKALPTTKDLSDQQDEGQMRGFDFYRDSLGAMKPGMTFEDVYKMGVEGKPKLMATQKKLLQARYHLEPKLDPEAKMTRGKPLPVGPTAKLPKGVDWDALAGMDADDIREKDIFPYKALPHPAQGGGLGGQVFPAMQIKMFPRLERYDVEFDLPEAFLPEFPPAMYLQNRPELGDVSRGEVVSINNYYDLFADLLTAVQLDGLRLLVTPFPQEEFNATGDRKTLHPSLGVTCFDCHTNGHTSGQFHINPDTRPEERRMRLDTVSLRGVFNQQIHGSKRSLRSVEDFTEFEQRTAYFNGDPIHAMKKGMNVLDRIQVTHMAQFQNMLDFPPAPKLTLTGRLDPDKATESELRGEKLFFGKAQCSVCHPAPFYLDNNLHDLHLERFLKDEAGDGPMKAFTLRGIKDSPPYLHDGRCLTLEDVVEFFNIVQGLKLEEQDKADLVAFLRQL
;
A
#
# COMPACT_ATOMS: atom_id res chain seq x y z
N MET A 1 -11.33 -60.36 31.82
CA MET A 1 -10.08 -60.50 31.04
C MET A 1 -9.71 -59.13 30.47
N PHE A 2 -9.16 -58.32 31.32
CA PHE A 2 -8.54 -57.05 30.95
C PHE A 2 -7.37 -56.80 31.91
N LYS A 3 -6.17 -57.06 31.50
CA LYS A 3 -4.92 -56.61 32.13
C LYS A 3 -3.80 -56.89 31.14
N ASN A 4 -3.02 -55.85 30.82
CA ASN A 4 -1.74 -55.77 30.14
C ASN A 4 -1.79 -54.94 28.84
N SER A 5 -1.70 -53.63 29.00
CA SER A 5 -1.13 -52.71 28.00
C SER A 5 -0.95 -51.33 28.64
N LEU A 6 -0.06 -51.22 29.62
CA LEU A 6 0.36 -49.96 30.22
C LEU A 6 1.75 -50.10 30.80
N CYS A 7 2.76 -50.33 29.97
CA CYS A 7 4.17 -50.33 30.41
C CYS A 7 5.23 -50.10 29.32
N VAL A 8 4.90 -49.55 28.17
CA VAL A 8 5.93 -49.28 27.13
C VAL A 8 6.08 -47.79 26.81
N ALA A 9 5.20 -46.91 27.30
CA ALA A 9 5.25 -45.46 26.97
C ALA A 9 6.10 -44.62 27.95
N SER A 10 6.67 -45.22 29.02
CA SER A 10 7.38 -44.47 30.09
C SER A 10 8.91 -44.49 30.01
N MET A 11 9.49 -45.25 29.08
CA MET A 11 10.97 -45.37 29.01
C MET A 11 11.63 -44.52 27.91
N THR A 12 10.86 -43.97 26.98
CA THR A 12 11.43 -43.17 25.87
C THR A 12 11.54 -41.67 26.18
N VAL A 13 10.89 -41.18 27.23
CA VAL A 13 10.92 -39.75 27.60
C VAL A 13 12.08 -39.45 28.58
N LEU A 14 12.56 -40.43 29.32
CA LEU A 14 13.67 -40.22 30.25
C LEU A 14 15.06 -40.23 29.61
N SER A 15 15.22 -40.80 28.41
CA SER A 15 16.51 -40.81 27.70
C SER A 15 16.81 -39.50 26.94
N THR A 16 15.81 -38.72 26.60
CA THR A 16 16.00 -37.43 25.92
C THR A 16 16.32 -36.28 26.88
N PHE A 17 15.90 -36.34 28.12
CA PHE A 17 16.27 -35.35 29.15
C PHE A 17 17.71 -35.50 29.68
N ALA A 18 18.24 -36.72 29.73
CA ALA A 18 19.61 -36.95 30.14
C ALA A 18 20.64 -36.45 29.12
N LEU A 19 20.33 -36.51 27.83
CA LEU A 19 21.21 -35.99 26.77
C LEU A 19 21.22 -34.46 26.68
N PHE A 20 20.15 -33.79 27.11
CA PHE A 20 20.11 -32.32 27.16
C PHE A 20 20.85 -31.73 28.37
N ALA A 21 20.83 -32.42 29.51
CA ALA A 21 21.57 -32.00 30.70
C ALA A 21 23.10 -32.15 30.51
N GLN A 22 23.54 -33.19 29.83
CA GLN A 22 24.97 -33.43 29.54
C GLN A 22 25.53 -32.48 28.49
N ALA A 23 24.68 -31.93 27.61
CA ALA A 23 25.06 -30.91 26.61
C ALA A 23 25.20 -29.50 27.22
N GLN A 24 24.53 -29.22 28.34
CA GLN A 24 24.68 -27.95 29.06
C GLN A 24 25.91 -27.93 29.98
N GLU A 25 26.28 -29.03 30.61
CA GLU A 25 27.50 -29.12 31.44
C GLU A 25 28.78 -28.99 30.60
N ASN A 26 28.82 -29.49 29.38
CA ASN A 26 29.96 -29.35 28.48
C ASN A 26 30.14 -27.96 27.90
N LYS A 27 29.13 -27.10 27.94
CA LYS A 27 29.26 -25.68 27.51
C LYS A 27 29.76 -24.74 28.60
N GLN A 28 29.73 -25.16 29.88
CA GLN A 28 30.28 -24.36 30.98
C GLN A 28 31.77 -24.61 31.22
N ALA A 29 32.34 -25.72 30.74
CA ALA A 29 33.73 -26.10 31.00
C ALA A 29 34.77 -25.44 30.07
N THR A 30 34.38 -24.67 29.05
CA THR A 30 35.29 -24.06 28.06
C THR A 30 35.39 -22.54 28.11
N ARG A 31 34.84 -21.87 29.13
CA ARG A 31 35.13 -20.46 29.37
C ARG A 31 36.34 -20.30 30.28
N LYS A 32 37.54 -20.47 29.74
CA LYS A 32 38.75 -19.93 30.35
C LYS A 32 38.69 -18.41 30.33
N LYS A 33 38.76 -17.79 31.52
CA LYS A 33 38.90 -16.35 31.71
C LYS A 33 40.15 -15.88 30.97
N ALA A 34 39.99 -14.96 30.04
CA ALA A 34 41.12 -14.18 29.53
C ALA A 34 41.57 -13.17 30.61
N PRO A 35 42.89 -12.93 30.79
CA PRO A 35 43.37 -11.97 31.76
C PRO A 35 42.90 -10.56 31.37
N ARG A 36 42.35 -9.84 32.34
CA ARG A 36 42.27 -8.38 32.29
C ARG A 36 43.68 -7.89 32.53
N ASP A 37 44.09 -6.90 31.78
CA ASP A 37 45.32 -6.13 31.82
C ASP A 37 46.23 -6.36 30.59
N ALA A 38 45.83 -5.68 29.50
CA ALA A 38 46.74 -5.13 28.53
C ALA A 38 46.26 -3.71 28.22
N VAL A 39 46.79 -2.77 28.98
CA VAL A 39 46.81 -1.35 28.59
C VAL A 39 47.70 -1.28 27.36
N VAL A 40 47.11 -1.07 26.20
CA VAL A 40 47.87 -0.76 24.99
C VAL A 40 48.14 0.74 25.01
N ASP A 41 49.41 1.09 25.30
CA ASP A 41 49.90 2.44 25.14
C ASP A 41 49.69 2.94 23.73
N ALA A 42 48.88 3.98 23.63
CA ALA A 42 48.74 4.76 22.41
C ALA A 42 49.92 5.70 22.26
N GLN A 43 51.05 5.20 21.73
CA GLN A 43 52.11 6.06 21.25
C GLN A 43 52.69 5.53 19.94
N THR A 44 52.71 6.46 18.97
CA THR A 44 53.45 6.43 17.71
C THR A 44 52.98 5.45 16.64
N SER A 45 51.93 5.83 15.93
CA SER A 45 51.85 5.59 14.49
C SER A 45 52.42 6.83 13.77
N ALA A 46 53.57 6.67 13.15
CA ALA A 46 54.13 7.68 12.29
C ALA A 46 53.12 8.01 11.18
N GLU A 47 52.78 9.29 11.08
CA GLU A 47 52.00 9.77 9.96
C GLU A 47 52.81 9.56 8.67
N VAL A 48 52.38 8.62 7.85
CA VAL A 48 52.80 8.54 6.46
C VAL A 48 52.11 9.69 5.74
N PRO A 49 52.85 10.65 5.17
CA PRO A 49 52.23 11.73 4.41
C PRO A 49 51.56 11.12 3.18
N ILE A 50 50.22 11.11 3.16
CA ILE A 50 49.47 10.85 1.93
C ILE A 50 49.60 12.15 1.11
N GLU A 51 50.53 12.19 0.16
CA GLU A 51 50.52 13.19 -0.89
C GLU A 51 49.19 13.10 -1.63
N ARG A 52 48.28 14.01 -1.32
CA ARG A 52 47.10 14.24 -2.15
C ARG A 52 47.57 14.85 -3.45
N PRO A 53 47.29 14.25 -4.61
CA PRO A 53 47.58 14.93 -5.88
C PRO A 53 46.85 16.26 -5.87
N GLU A 54 47.59 17.35 -6.19
CA GLU A 54 47.00 18.66 -6.37
C GLU A 54 45.80 18.54 -7.31
N GLN A 55 44.62 18.71 -6.77
CA GLN A 55 43.43 18.92 -7.57
C GLN A 55 43.60 20.25 -8.27
N LYS A 56 44.04 20.23 -9.52
CA LYS A 56 43.86 21.37 -10.41
C LYS A 56 42.42 21.77 -10.30
N LYS A 57 42.14 22.93 -9.71
CA LYS A 57 40.84 23.59 -9.74
C LYS A 57 40.53 23.91 -11.21
N THR A 58 40.03 22.94 -11.95
CA THR A 58 39.26 23.23 -13.13
C THR A 58 37.97 23.87 -12.60
N LYS A 59 37.84 25.17 -12.81
CA LYS A 59 36.56 25.85 -12.73
C LYS A 59 35.66 25.14 -13.77
N HIS A 60 34.98 24.10 -13.37
CA HIS A 60 33.81 23.64 -14.12
C HIS A 60 32.75 24.70 -13.90
N ASP A 61 32.53 25.49 -14.93
CA ASP A 61 31.38 26.37 -14.99
C ASP A 61 30.14 25.47 -15.06
N LEU A 62 29.47 25.29 -13.91
CA LEU A 62 28.27 24.48 -13.80
C LEU A 62 27.10 25.10 -14.57
N SER A 63 27.24 26.29 -15.13
CA SER A 63 26.22 26.93 -15.97
C SER A 63 25.94 26.16 -17.27
N ASP A 64 26.92 25.38 -17.77
CA ASP A 64 26.73 24.54 -18.96
C ASP A 64 26.04 23.20 -18.65
N VAL A 65 26.07 22.74 -17.39
CA VAL A 65 25.43 21.47 -16.98
C VAL A 65 23.94 21.68 -16.66
N PHE A 66 23.56 22.85 -16.18
CA PHE A 66 22.19 23.19 -15.81
C PHE A 66 21.48 24.10 -16.81
N GLY A 67 21.99 24.26 -18.03
CA GLY A 67 21.45 25.17 -19.00
C GLY A 67 21.07 26.52 -18.36
N ARG A 68 21.52 27.63 -18.86
CA ARG A 68 21.34 28.98 -18.30
C ARG A 68 20.15 29.06 -17.36
N SER A 69 20.40 29.10 -16.07
CA SER A 69 19.40 29.39 -15.05
C SER A 69 18.71 30.71 -15.45
N LYS A 70 17.55 30.61 -16.12
CA LYS A 70 16.60 31.71 -16.07
C LYS A 70 16.33 31.89 -14.60
N ALA A 71 16.40 33.12 -14.10
CA ALA A 71 16.03 33.45 -12.74
C ALA A 71 14.76 32.64 -12.38
N LEU A 72 14.80 31.96 -11.21
CA LEU A 72 13.63 31.21 -10.76
C LEU A 72 12.41 32.14 -10.90
N PRO A 73 11.34 31.67 -11.55
CA PRO A 73 10.13 32.49 -11.71
C PRO A 73 9.70 32.97 -10.33
N THR A 74 9.35 34.24 -10.23
CA THR A 74 8.79 34.79 -9.00
C THR A 74 7.43 34.13 -8.75
N THR A 75 6.95 34.13 -7.52
CA THR A 75 5.61 33.61 -7.17
C THR A 75 4.50 34.20 -8.04
N LYS A 76 4.70 35.40 -8.59
CA LYS A 76 3.79 36.07 -9.51
C LYS A 76 3.85 35.45 -10.91
N ASP A 77 5.05 35.06 -11.39
CA ASP A 77 5.22 34.40 -12.69
C ASP A 77 4.67 32.98 -12.68
N LEU A 78 4.63 32.32 -11.51
CA LEU A 78 4.02 31.00 -11.32
C LEU A 78 2.49 31.08 -11.27
N SER A 79 1.91 32.17 -10.73
CA SER A 79 0.46 32.37 -10.72
C SER A 79 -0.10 32.64 -12.12
N ASP A 80 0.66 33.37 -12.95
CA ASP A 80 0.22 33.68 -14.32
C ASP A 80 0.42 32.48 -15.28
N GLN A 81 1.34 31.55 -14.98
CA GLN A 81 1.52 30.32 -15.77
C GLN A 81 0.53 29.20 -15.39
N GLN A 82 -0.11 29.29 -14.24
CA GLN A 82 -1.13 28.33 -13.81
C GLN A 82 -2.46 28.46 -14.59
N ASP A 83 -2.69 29.56 -15.26
CA ASP A 83 -3.97 29.81 -15.95
C ASP A 83 -4.03 29.32 -17.42
N GLU A 84 -2.91 28.96 -18.05
CA GLU A 84 -2.92 28.60 -19.47
C GLU A 84 -2.35 27.18 -19.73
N GLY A 85 -3.09 26.14 -19.46
CA GLY A 85 -2.98 24.97 -20.31
C GLY A 85 -2.40 23.67 -19.76
N GLN A 86 -2.08 23.50 -18.47
CA GLN A 86 -1.56 22.22 -17.93
C GLN A 86 -2.54 21.38 -17.10
N MET A 87 -3.79 21.79 -16.96
CA MET A 87 -4.78 21.13 -16.09
C MET A 87 -5.89 20.37 -16.83
N ARG A 88 -5.67 19.95 -18.07
CA ARG A 88 -6.75 19.31 -18.87
C ARG A 88 -7.28 17.99 -18.32
N GLY A 89 -6.53 17.30 -17.47
CA GLY A 89 -7.01 16.08 -16.79
C GLY A 89 -7.81 16.33 -15.50
N PHE A 90 -7.72 17.54 -14.92
CA PHE A 90 -8.29 17.87 -13.61
C PHE A 90 -9.51 18.79 -13.68
N ASP A 91 -9.84 19.34 -14.84
CA ASP A 91 -10.96 20.28 -15.04
C ASP A 91 -12.32 19.68 -14.63
N PHE A 92 -12.45 18.37 -14.75
CA PHE A 92 -13.68 17.66 -14.42
C PHE A 92 -14.14 17.82 -12.96
N TYR A 93 -13.19 17.85 -12.02
CA TYR A 93 -13.51 18.04 -10.59
C TYR A 93 -13.49 19.50 -10.16
N ARG A 94 -12.64 20.31 -10.77
CA ARG A 94 -12.54 21.75 -10.51
C ARG A 94 -13.88 22.45 -10.70
N ASP A 95 -14.59 22.15 -11.77
CA ASP A 95 -15.93 22.69 -12.04
C ASP A 95 -16.98 22.22 -11.04
N SER A 96 -16.73 21.07 -10.36
CA SER A 96 -17.67 20.51 -9.40
C SER A 96 -17.58 21.17 -8.03
N LEU A 97 -16.38 21.63 -7.63
CA LEU A 97 -16.07 22.12 -6.28
C LEU A 97 -15.93 23.64 -6.19
N GLY A 98 -15.81 24.33 -7.32
CA GLY A 98 -15.48 25.74 -7.37
C GLY A 98 -14.00 26.02 -7.11
N ALA A 99 -13.48 27.10 -7.65
CA ALA A 99 -12.11 27.52 -7.42
C ALA A 99 -11.97 28.10 -6.00
N MET A 100 -10.93 27.68 -5.26
CA MET A 100 -10.56 28.34 -4.01
C MET A 100 -10.10 29.76 -4.30
N LYS A 101 -10.58 30.70 -3.49
CA LYS A 101 -10.22 32.11 -3.59
C LYS A 101 -9.13 32.45 -2.57
N PRO A 102 -8.18 33.34 -2.90
CA PRO A 102 -7.25 33.86 -1.90
C PRO A 102 -8.00 34.40 -0.68
N GLY A 103 -7.52 34.06 0.52
CA GLY A 103 -8.10 34.52 1.78
C GLY A 103 -9.23 33.66 2.36
N MET A 104 -9.55 32.53 1.74
CA MET A 104 -10.47 31.55 2.35
C MET A 104 -9.85 30.98 3.64
N THR A 105 -10.70 30.84 4.64
CA THR A 105 -10.33 30.16 5.89
C THR A 105 -10.53 28.65 5.76
N PHE A 106 -9.97 27.87 6.71
CA PHE A 106 -10.25 26.44 6.77
C PHE A 106 -11.76 26.13 6.91
N GLU A 107 -12.47 26.98 7.63
CA GLU A 107 -13.92 26.85 7.83
C GLU A 107 -14.70 27.04 6.52
N ASP A 108 -14.26 27.99 5.68
CA ASP A 108 -14.83 28.19 4.34
C ASP A 108 -14.59 26.98 3.46
N VAL A 109 -13.39 26.40 3.47
CA VAL A 109 -13.03 25.19 2.72
C VAL A 109 -13.85 24.00 3.20
N TYR A 110 -13.97 23.81 4.50
CA TYR A 110 -14.77 22.74 5.10
C TYR A 110 -16.25 22.85 4.65
N LYS A 111 -16.84 24.04 4.79
CA LYS A 111 -18.21 24.31 4.36
C LYS A 111 -18.42 24.04 2.87
N MET A 112 -17.50 24.54 2.05
CA MET A 112 -17.53 24.31 0.59
C MET A 112 -17.45 22.81 0.26
N GLY A 113 -16.62 22.04 0.99
CA GLY A 113 -16.52 20.61 0.85
C GLY A 113 -17.81 19.88 1.17
N VAL A 114 -18.42 20.20 2.30
CA VAL A 114 -19.70 19.61 2.72
C VAL A 114 -20.82 19.93 1.73
N GLU A 115 -20.92 21.18 1.31
CA GLU A 115 -21.95 21.63 0.34
C GLU A 115 -21.72 21.06 -1.07
N GLY A 116 -20.47 20.94 -1.49
CA GLY A 116 -20.08 20.41 -2.82
C GLY A 116 -20.14 18.89 -2.94
N LYS A 117 -20.06 18.16 -1.82
CA LYS A 117 -19.94 16.70 -1.74
C LYS A 117 -21.01 15.95 -2.57
N PRO A 118 -22.32 16.25 -2.50
CA PRO A 118 -23.32 15.52 -3.27
C PRO A 118 -23.10 15.62 -4.79
N LYS A 119 -22.72 16.80 -5.29
CA LYS A 119 -22.43 17.03 -6.71
C LYS A 119 -21.17 16.27 -7.13
N LEU A 120 -20.13 16.33 -6.30
CA LEU A 120 -18.87 15.63 -6.50
C LEU A 120 -19.11 14.12 -6.60
N MET A 121 -19.83 13.54 -5.65
CA MET A 121 -20.11 12.11 -5.61
C MET A 121 -20.99 11.66 -6.77
N ALA A 122 -21.96 12.48 -7.19
CA ALA A 122 -22.77 12.19 -8.39
C ALA A 122 -21.90 12.17 -9.65
N THR A 123 -20.95 13.09 -9.76
CA THR A 123 -20.00 13.17 -10.88
C THR A 123 -19.08 11.94 -10.91
N GLN A 124 -18.52 11.55 -9.76
CA GLN A 124 -17.70 10.36 -9.62
C GLN A 124 -18.48 9.09 -9.97
N LYS A 125 -19.70 8.96 -9.48
CA LYS A 125 -20.58 7.84 -9.79
C LYS A 125 -20.86 7.73 -11.30
N LYS A 126 -21.10 8.86 -11.96
CA LYS A 126 -21.31 8.89 -13.42
C LYS A 126 -20.07 8.39 -14.17
N LEU A 127 -18.88 8.80 -13.75
CA LEU A 127 -17.61 8.32 -14.34
C LEU A 127 -17.45 6.81 -14.17
N LEU A 128 -17.63 6.31 -12.95
CA LEU A 128 -17.53 4.88 -12.66
C LEU A 128 -18.55 4.07 -13.47
N GLN A 129 -19.79 4.55 -13.54
CA GLN A 129 -20.84 3.93 -14.35
C GLN A 129 -20.55 3.94 -15.86
N ALA A 130 -19.79 4.91 -16.35
CA ALA A 130 -19.37 4.94 -17.76
C ALA A 130 -18.30 3.88 -18.06
N ARG A 131 -17.44 3.55 -17.09
CA ARG A 131 -16.30 2.65 -17.26
C ARG A 131 -16.56 1.22 -16.80
N TYR A 132 -17.46 1.00 -15.82
CA TYR A 132 -17.63 -0.28 -15.16
C TYR A 132 -19.08 -0.71 -15.03
N HIS A 133 -19.29 -2.03 -15.01
CA HIS A 133 -20.51 -2.65 -14.53
C HIS A 133 -20.46 -2.71 -13.00
N LEU A 134 -21.13 -1.78 -12.33
CA LEU A 134 -21.07 -1.62 -10.87
C LEU A 134 -22.00 -2.56 -10.11
N GLU A 135 -22.89 -3.28 -10.80
CA GLU A 135 -23.70 -4.35 -10.21
C GLU A 135 -22.84 -5.62 -10.13
N PRO A 136 -22.48 -6.10 -8.92
CA PRO A 136 -21.56 -7.22 -8.79
C PRO A 136 -22.21 -8.54 -9.23
N LYS A 137 -21.48 -9.30 -10.02
CA LYS A 137 -21.77 -10.72 -10.22
C LYS A 137 -21.05 -11.48 -9.11
N LEU A 138 -21.77 -12.25 -8.30
CA LEU A 138 -21.22 -12.99 -7.18
C LEU A 138 -21.24 -14.50 -7.47
N ASP A 139 -20.16 -15.18 -7.07
CA ASP A 139 -20.05 -16.63 -7.05
C ASP A 139 -20.05 -17.09 -5.58
N PRO A 140 -20.95 -18.00 -5.17
CA PRO A 140 -21.00 -18.50 -3.80
C PRO A 140 -19.69 -19.18 -3.33
N GLU A 141 -18.92 -19.72 -4.26
CA GLU A 141 -17.66 -20.41 -3.96
C GLU A 141 -16.45 -19.47 -3.90
N ALA A 142 -16.55 -18.29 -4.52
CA ALA A 142 -15.49 -17.30 -4.50
C ALA A 142 -15.66 -16.37 -3.26
N LYS A 143 -14.83 -16.57 -2.25
CA LYS A 143 -14.91 -15.82 -0.98
C LYS A 143 -13.56 -15.27 -0.55
N MET A 144 -13.59 -14.12 0.08
CA MET A 144 -12.49 -13.59 0.87
C MET A 144 -12.24 -14.47 2.10
N THR A 145 -11.15 -14.23 2.79
CA THR A 145 -10.70 -15.13 3.87
C THR A 145 -11.70 -15.27 5.02
N ARG A 146 -12.48 -14.23 5.34
CA ARG A 146 -13.52 -14.30 6.38
C ARG A 146 -14.91 -14.64 5.86
N GLY A 147 -15.06 -14.82 4.56
CA GLY A 147 -16.29 -15.31 3.95
C GLY A 147 -17.12 -14.30 3.17
N LYS A 148 -16.71 -13.04 3.05
CA LYS A 148 -17.36 -12.08 2.15
C LYS A 148 -17.29 -12.61 0.71
N PRO A 149 -18.40 -12.67 -0.03
CA PRO A 149 -18.38 -13.07 -1.43
C PRO A 149 -17.53 -12.12 -2.27
N LEU A 150 -16.69 -12.68 -3.15
CA LEU A 150 -15.94 -11.93 -4.14
C LEU A 150 -16.82 -11.64 -5.35
N PRO A 151 -16.79 -10.42 -5.90
CA PRO A 151 -17.30 -10.19 -7.24
C PRO A 151 -16.43 -10.93 -8.26
N VAL A 152 -17.07 -11.50 -9.28
CA VAL A 152 -16.42 -12.31 -10.31
C VAL A 152 -16.76 -11.83 -11.72
N GLY A 153 -15.86 -12.14 -12.65
CA GLY A 153 -15.95 -11.71 -14.04
C GLY A 153 -15.43 -10.30 -14.25
N PRO A 154 -15.05 -9.96 -15.50
CA PRO A 154 -14.61 -8.63 -15.85
C PRO A 154 -15.73 -7.61 -15.64
N THR A 155 -15.39 -6.46 -15.06
CA THR A 155 -16.34 -5.37 -14.82
C THR A 155 -16.17 -4.21 -15.78
N ALA A 156 -15.03 -4.07 -16.42
CA ALA A 156 -14.78 -2.99 -17.36
C ALA A 156 -15.75 -3.06 -18.56
N LYS A 157 -16.35 -1.93 -18.89
CA LYS A 157 -17.27 -1.79 -20.05
C LYS A 157 -16.49 -1.63 -21.32
N LEU A 158 -16.81 -2.45 -22.29
CA LEU A 158 -16.27 -2.33 -23.64
C LEU A 158 -17.28 -1.67 -24.58
N PRO A 159 -16.83 -1.00 -25.64
CA PRO A 159 -17.72 -0.43 -26.67
C PRO A 159 -18.57 -1.53 -27.33
N LYS A 160 -19.73 -1.14 -27.85
CA LYS A 160 -20.60 -2.07 -28.57
C LYS A 160 -19.86 -2.74 -29.73
N GLY A 161 -19.85 -4.06 -29.76
CA GLY A 161 -19.20 -4.86 -30.81
C GLY A 161 -17.72 -5.13 -30.59
N VAL A 162 -17.17 -4.75 -29.45
CA VAL A 162 -15.83 -5.13 -28.99
C VAL A 162 -16.00 -6.10 -27.83
N ASP A 163 -15.47 -7.28 -27.93
CA ASP A 163 -15.30 -8.25 -26.85
C ASP A 163 -13.83 -8.28 -26.39
N TRP A 164 -13.53 -9.07 -25.37
CA TRP A 164 -12.20 -9.14 -24.78
C TRP A 164 -11.15 -9.71 -25.76
N ASP A 165 -11.53 -10.69 -26.58
CA ASP A 165 -10.64 -11.29 -27.56
C ASP A 165 -10.31 -10.31 -28.70
N ALA A 166 -11.33 -9.57 -29.18
CA ALA A 166 -11.12 -8.50 -30.14
C ALA A 166 -10.22 -7.39 -29.58
N LEU A 167 -10.42 -7.00 -28.32
CA LEU A 167 -9.58 -6.00 -27.65
C LEU A 167 -8.13 -6.48 -27.49
N ALA A 168 -7.91 -7.74 -27.08
CA ALA A 168 -6.59 -8.33 -26.94
C ALA A 168 -5.85 -8.51 -28.29
N GLY A 169 -6.60 -8.47 -29.39
CA GLY A 169 -6.07 -8.48 -30.75
C GLY A 169 -5.73 -7.10 -31.33
N MET A 170 -6.16 -6.00 -30.69
CA MET A 170 -5.89 -4.63 -31.14
C MET A 170 -4.45 -4.23 -30.80
N ASP A 171 -3.88 -3.35 -31.63
CA ASP A 171 -2.63 -2.69 -31.25
C ASP A 171 -2.88 -1.52 -30.26
N ALA A 172 -1.80 -1.05 -29.66
CA ALA A 172 -1.90 0.01 -28.63
C ALA A 172 -2.40 1.33 -29.18
N ASP A 173 -2.14 1.64 -30.45
CA ASP A 173 -2.59 2.87 -31.11
C ASP A 173 -4.09 2.85 -31.32
N ASP A 174 -4.64 1.71 -31.78
CA ASP A 174 -6.09 1.51 -31.91
C ASP A 174 -6.84 1.66 -30.58
N ILE A 175 -6.27 1.05 -29.51
CA ILE A 175 -6.83 1.14 -28.15
C ILE A 175 -6.82 2.60 -27.68
N ARG A 176 -5.70 3.29 -27.87
CA ARG A 176 -5.53 4.69 -27.49
C ARG A 176 -6.50 5.60 -28.22
N GLU A 177 -6.68 5.44 -29.53
CA GLU A 177 -7.60 6.25 -30.31
C GLU A 177 -9.06 6.08 -29.88
N LYS A 178 -9.44 4.85 -29.52
CA LYS A 178 -10.79 4.52 -29.06
C LYS A 178 -11.06 4.91 -27.61
N ASP A 179 -10.01 5.26 -26.82
CA ASP A 179 -10.09 5.59 -25.38
C ASP A 179 -10.86 4.53 -24.59
N ILE A 180 -10.46 3.28 -24.77
CA ILE A 180 -11.08 2.11 -24.15
C ILE A 180 -10.14 1.44 -23.13
N PHE A 181 -10.54 0.30 -22.55
CA PHE A 181 -9.71 -0.43 -21.60
C PHE A 181 -8.35 -0.86 -22.23
N PRO A 182 -7.20 -0.72 -21.50
CA PRO A 182 -7.05 -0.27 -20.13
C PRO A 182 -7.34 1.25 -20.00
N TYR A 183 -8.23 1.60 -19.07
CA TYR A 183 -8.63 2.98 -18.87
C TYR A 183 -7.49 3.81 -18.25
N LYS A 184 -7.59 5.13 -18.43
CA LYS A 184 -6.81 6.09 -17.64
C LYS A 184 -6.98 5.85 -16.16
N ALA A 185 -5.99 6.26 -15.37
CA ALA A 185 -6.08 6.26 -13.92
C ALA A 185 -7.41 6.87 -13.44
N LEU A 186 -7.99 6.29 -12.39
CA LEU A 186 -9.17 6.87 -11.79
C LEU A 186 -8.76 8.17 -11.07
N PRO A 187 -9.47 9.27 -11.30
CA PRO A 187 -9.19 10.50 -10.58
C PRO A 187 -9.69 10.38 -9.14
N HIS A 188 -8.98 11.01 -8.21
CA HIS A 188 -9.47 11.15 -6.85
C HIS A 188 -10.59 12.21 -6.81
N PRO A 189 -11.74 11.95 -6.14
CA PRO A 189 -12.87 12.89 -6.12
C PRO A 189 -12.52 14.30 -5.65
N ALA A 190 -11.63 14.44 -4.69
CA ALA A 190 -11.21 15.73 -4.16
C ALA A 190 -10.04 16.38 -4.93
N GLN A 191 -9.61 15.79 -6.03
CA GLN A 191 -8.46 16.28 -6.80
C GLN A 191 -8.81 17.62 -7.49
N GLY A 192 -7.91 18.59 -7.36
CA GLY A 192 -8.10 19.92 -7.98
C GLY A 192 -9.01 20.87 -7.18
N GLY A 193 -9.72 20.40 -6.18
CA GLY A 193 -10.63 21.21 -5.37
C GLY A 193 -10.05 21.77 -4.08
N GLY A 194 -8.87 21.32 -3.67
CA GLY A 194 -8.26 21.67 -2.40
C GLY A 194 -9.04 21.16 -1.18
N LEU A 195 -9.93 20.22 -1.38
CA LEU A 195 -10.80 19.64 -0.36
C LEU A 195 -10.33 18.23 -0.08
N GLY A 196 -9.93 17.96 1.12
CA GLY A 196 -9.57 16.63 1.59
C GLY A 196 -8.69 15.82 0.62
N GLY A 197 -7.97 14.87 1.10
CA GLY A 197 -7.13 14.00 0.29
C GLY A 197 -7.48 12.52 0.42
N GLN A 198 -8.57 12.23 1.15
CA GLN A 198 -8.93 10.87 1.53
C GLN A 198 -10.38 10.55 1.19
N VAL A 199 -10.63 9.32 0.79
CA VAL A 199 -11.96 8.77 0.53
C VAL A 199 -12.11 7.51 1.35
N PHE A 200 -12.98 7.55 2.35
CA PHE A 200 -13.22 6.42 3.26
C PHE A 200 -14.50 5.67 2.90
N PRO A 201 -14.53 4.35 3.09
CA PRO A 201 -15.76 3.57 2.97
C PRO A 201 -16.87 4.12 3.88
N ALA A 202 -18.09 4.17 3.38
CA ALA A 202 -19.24 4.69 4.13
C ALA A 202 -19.45 3.98 5.48
N MET A 203 -19.20 2.67 5.54
CA MET A 203 -19.27 1.89 6.79
C MET A 203 -18.23 2.38 7.81
N GLN A 204 -17.02 2.70 7.37
CA GLN A 204 -15.96 3.19 8.24
C GLN A 204 -16.27 4.61 8.76
N ILE A 205 -16.79 5.50 7.90
CA ILE A 205 -17.24 6.83 8.32
C ILE A 205 -18.35 6.72 9.36
N LYS A 206 -19.32 5.80 9.17
CA LYS A 206 -20.38 5.56 10.14
C LYS A 206 -19.86 5.13 11.51
N MET A 207 -18.81 4.32 11.56
CA MET A 207 -18.16 3.90 12.81
C MET A 207 -17.28 4.98 13.42
N PHE A 208 -16.64 5.78 12.57
CA PHE A 208 -15.71 6.84 12.96
C PHE A 208 -16.11 8.17 12.31
N PRO A 209 -17.15 8.86 12.79
CA PRO A 209 -17.67 10.09 12.18
C PRO A 209 -16.64 11.21 12.00
N ARG A 210 -15.54 11.17 12.79
CA ARG A 210 -14.41 12.11 12.62
C ARG A 210 -13.77 12.07 11.24
N LEU A 211 -13.93 10.96 10.48
CA LEU A 211 -13.39 10.80 9.13
C LEU A 211 -14.23 11.52 8.08
N GLU A 212 -15.44 11.94 8.42
CA GLU A 212 -16.34 12.64 7.50
C GLU A 212 -16.03 14.11 7.30
N ARG A 213 -15.11 14.70 8.01
CA ARG A 213 -14.79 16.14 7.98
C ARG A 213 -15.09 16.79 6.61
N TYR A 214 -14.05 17.22 5.90
CA TYR A 214 -14.09 17.70 4.53
C TYR A 214 -13.66 16.63 3.50
N ASP A 215 -13.33 15.43 3.96
CA ASP A 215 -13.07 14.28 3.12
C ASP A 215 -14.38 13.78 2.50
N VAL A 216 -14.30 13.14 1.35
CA VAL A 216 -15.48 12.62 0.65
C VAL A 216 -15.77 11.18 1.07
N GLU A 217 -17.03 10.76 0.90
CA GLU A 217 -17.41 9.37 1.06
C GLU A 217 -16.82 8.51 -0.06
N PHE A 218 -16.83 7.22 0.20
CA PHE A 218 -16.34 6.24 -0.75
C PHE A 218 -17.14 6.24 -2.06
N ASP A 219 -16.45 6.05 -3.17
CA ASP A 219 -17.02 6.15 -4.52
C ASP A 219 -17.34 4.80 -5.19
N LEU A 220 -16.87 3.68 -4.65
CA LEU A 220 -17.15 2.34 -5.16
C LEU A 220 -18.24 1.63 -4.35
N PRO A 221 -19.06 0.76 -4.98
CA PRO A 221 -19.94 -0.13 -4.25
C PRO A 221 -19.18 -1.04 -3.30
N GLU A 222 -19.77 -1.31 -2.12
CA GLU A 222 -19.16 -2.12 -1.07
C GLU A 222 -18.75 -3.53 -1.53
N ALA A 223 -19.44 -4.10 -2.51
CA ALA A 223 -19.09 -5.40 -3.04
C ALA A 223 -17.66 -5.48 -3.62
N PHE A 224 -17.14 -4.36 -4.11
CA PHE A 224 -15.80 -4.25 -4.69
C PHE A 224 -14.74 -3.80 -3.68
N LEU A 225 -15.01 -3.93 -2.39
CA LEU A 225 -14.12 -3.54 -1.30
C LEU A 225 -13.64 -4.75 -0.51
N PRO A 226 -12.55 -4.63 0.27
CA PRO A 226 -12.15 -5.63 1.23
C PRO A 226 -13.25 -5.97 2.23
N GLU A 227 -13.09 -7.06 2.96
CA GLU A 227 -13.91 -7.32 4.14
C GLU A 227 -13.66 -6.23 5.19
N PHE A 228 -14.73 -5.83 5.88
CA PHE A 228 -14.63 -4.85 6.94
C PHE A 228 -15.31 -5.33 8.24
N PRO A 229 -14.61 -5.32 9.38
CA PRO A 229 -13.18 -5.11 9.55
C PRO A 229 -12.35 -6.23 8.90
N PRO A 230 -11.18 -5.96 8.36
CA PRO A 230 -10.30 -7.01 7.86
C PRO A 230 -9.70 -7.83 9.01
N ALA A 231 -9.40 -9.10 8.76
CA ALA A 231 -8.69 -9.95 9.70
C ALA A 231 -7.24 -9.50 9.87
N MET A 232 -6.67 -9.68 11.08
CA MET A 232 -5.27 -9.43 11.39
C MET A 232 -4.55 -10.73 11.72
N TYR A 233 -3.41 -10.96 11.10
CA TYR A 233 -2.56 -12.13 11.33
C TYR A 233 -1.19 -11.70 11.84
N LEU A 234 -0.59 -12.49 12.75
CA LEU A 234 0.73 -12.22 13.31
C LEU A 234 1.68 -13.38 13.04
N GLN A 235 2.90 -13.09 12.57
CA GLN A 235 3.94 -14.07 12.28
C GLN A 235 4.33 -14.93 13.50
N ASN A 236 4.38 -14.32 14.67
CA ASN A 236 4.80 -15.00 15.90
C ASN A 236 3.70 -15.87 16.51
N ARG A 237 2.46 -15.76 16.03
CA ARG A 237 1.29 -16.45 16.54
C ARG A 237 0.34 -16.93 15.42
N PRO A 238 0.87 -17.63 14.41
CA PRO A 238 0.06 -18.07 13.25
C PRO A 238 -1.08 -19.03 13.66
N GLU A 239 -0.93 -19.73 14.78
CA GLU A 239 -1.94 -20.65 15.32
C GLU A 239 -3.22 -19.96 15.83
N LEU A 240 -3.16 -18.66 16.11
CA LEU A 240 -4.32 -17.91 16.60
C LEU A 240 -5.26 -17.44 15.48
N GLY A 241 -4.80 -17.48 14.24
CA GLY A 241 -5.59 -16.96 13.12
C GLY A 241 -5.86 -15.45 13.25
N ASP A 242 -7.11 -15.03 13.12
CA ASP A 242 -7.48 -13.61 13.24
C ASP A 242 -7.40 -13.11 14.69
N VAL A 243 -6.32 -12.40 15.01
CA VAL A 243 -6.09 -11.85 16.35
C VAL A 243 -6.93 -10.60 16.64
N SER A 244 -7.56 -9.99 15.63
CA SER A 244 -8.49 -8.86 15.82
C SER A 244 -9.83 -9.31 16.39
N ARG A 245 -10.11 -10.61 16.40
CA ARG A 245 -11.38 -11.23 16.84
C ARG A 245 -12.61 -10.65 16.12
N GLY A 246 -12.41 -10.14 14.90
CA GLY A 246 -13.46 -9.52 14.11
C GLY A 246 -13.76 -8.06 14.47
N GLU A 247 -12.95 -7.43 15.29
CA GLU A 247 -13.10 -6.03 15.67
C GLU A 247 -12.19 -5.12 14.86
N VAL A 248 -12.56 -3.84 14.74
CA VAL A 248 -11.64 -2.80 14.30
C VAL A 248 -10.70 -2.48 15.45
N VAL A 249 -9.40 -2.70 15.26
CA VAL A 249 -8.39 -2.37 16.26
C VAL A 249 -8.23 -0.85 16.32
N SER A 250 -8.40 -0.30 17.52
CA SER A 250 -8.41 1.13 17.78
C SER A 250 -7.71 1.45 19.10
N ILE A 251 -7.52 2.72 19.39
CA ILE A 251 -6.95 3.16 20.68
C ILE A 251 -7.76 2.69 21.90
N ASN A 252 -9.03 2.35 21.71
CA ASN A 252 -9.91 1.96 22.79
C ASN A 252 -9.83 0.48 23.16
N ASN A 253 -9.37 -0.40 22.25
CA ASN A 253 -9.37 -1.84 22.47
C ASN A 253 -8.02 -2.53 22.19
N TYR A 254 -7.02 -1.83 21.65
CA TYR A 254 -5.72 -2.42 21.28
C TYR A 254 -5.04 -3.13 22.46
N TYR A 255 -5.14 -2.55 23.66
CA TYR A 255 -4.49 -3.11 24.84
C TYR A 255 -5.14 -4.44 25.25
N ASP A 256 -6.46 -4.48 25.33
CA ASP A 256 -7.20 -5.69 25.72
C ASP A 256 -7.06 -6.83 24.70
N LEU A 257 -6.88 -6.48 23.44
CA LEU A 257 -6.70 -7.48 22.38
C LEU A 257 -5.26 -8.02 22.33
N PHE A 258 -4.23 -7.20 22.64
CA PHE A 258 -2.85 -7.50 22.28
C PHE A 258 -1.84 -7.53 23.44
N ALA A 259 -2.21 -7.15 24.67
CA ALA A 259 -1.26 -7.08 25.80
C ALA A 259 -0.52 -8.40 26.07
N ASP A 260 -1.20 -9.55 25.88
CA ASP A 260 -0.64 -10.87 26.09
C ASP A 260 0.03 -11.47 24.82
N LEU A 261 -0.07 -10.78 23.69
CA LEU A 261 0.42 -11.28 22.39
C LEU A 261 1.69 -10.60 21.92
N LEU A 262 1.94 -9.37 22.38
CA LEU A 262 2.99 -8.50 21.89
C LEU A 262 4.00 -8.19 23.01
N THR A 263 5.25 -7.94 22.61
CA THR A 263 6.24 -7.34 23.51
C THR A 263 5.86 -5.88 23.81
N ALA A 264 6.38 -5.30 24.87
CA ALA A 264 6.12 -3.91 25.24
C ALA A 264 6.44 -2.92 24.09
N VAL A 265 7.51 -3.16 23.33
CA VAL A 265 7.90 -2.34 22.17
C VAL A 265 6.89 -2.45 21.04
N GLN A 266 6.45 -3.67 20.72
CA GLN A 266 5.46 -3.91 19.69
C GLN A 266 4.08 -3.36 20.08
N LEU A 267 3.70 -3.49 21.35
CA LEU A 267 2.44 -2.97 21.87
C LEU A 267 2.41 -1.43 21.84
N ASP A 268 3.53 -0.78 22.17
CA ASP A 268 3.68 0.68 22.04
C ASP A 268 3.63 1.09 20.56
N GLY A 269 4.25 0.32 19.67
CA GLY A 269 4.16 0.54 18.22
C GLY A 269 2.72 0.46 17.71
N LEU A 270 1.95 -0.54 18.14
CA LEU A 270 0.52 -0.64 17.82
C LEU A 270 -0.26 0.56 18.37
N ARG A 271 -0.03 0.94 19.63
CA ARG A 271 -0.65 2.12 20.25
C ARG A 271 -0.44 3.38 19.40
N LEU A 272 0.78 3.59 18.89
CA LEU A 272 1.10 4.73 18.04
C LEU A 272 0.36 4.67 16.70
N LEU A 273 0.24 3.49 16.08
CA LEU A 273 -0.49 3.31 14.81
C LEU A 273 -1.99 3.58 14.93
N VAL A 274 -2.58 3.37 16.12
CA VAL A 274 -4.00 3.65 16.38
C VAL A 274 -4.25 4.97 17.09
N THR A 275 -3.20 5.77 17.33
CA THR A 275 -3.31 7.11 17.90
C THR A 275 -3.59 8.13 16.80
N PRO A 276 -4.63 8.98 16.90
CA PRO A 276 -4.90 10.00 15.90
C PRO A 276 -3.78 11.06 15.82
N PHE A 277 -3.38 11.39 14.60
CA PHE A 277 -2.47 12.49 14.31
C PHE A 277 -3.23 13.62 13.63
N PRO A 278 -3.00 14.89 14.02
CA PRO A 278 -3.58 16.03 13.33
C PRO A 278 -3.01 16.10 11.91
N GLN A 279 -3.86 16.41 10.93
CA GLN A 279 -3.48 16.54 9.54
C GLN A 279 -3.61 17.98 9.07
N GLU A 280 -2.57 18.51 8.47
CA GLU A 280 -2.58 19.80 7.80
C GLU A 280 -2.55 19.72 6.28
N GLU A 281 -2.20 18.57 5.74
CA GLU A 281 -2.03 18.40 4.31
C GLU A 281 -3.29 18.72 3.51
N PHE A 282 -4.45 18.33 4.06
CA PHE A 282 -5.74 18.53 3.41
C PHE A 282 -6.33 19.92 3.67
N ASN A 283 -5.59 20.76 4.39
CA ASN A 283 -5.93 22.17 4.48
C ASN A 283 -5.35 22.92 3.29
N ALA A 284 -6.20 23.22 2.34
CA ALA A 284 -5.83 23.90 1.11
C ALA A 284 -5.73 25.42 1.23
N THR A 285 -5.92 25.98 2.43
CA THR A 285 -5.75 27.41 2.67
C THR A 285 -4.30 27.76 2.97
N GLY A 286 -3.90 29.01 2.71
CA GLY A 286 -2.61 29.53 3.16
C GLY A 286 -2.49 29.64 4.69
N ASP A 287 -3.62 29.60 5.39
CA ASP A 287 -3.68 29.53 6.85
C ASP A 287 -3.74 28.09 7.32
N ARG A 288 -2.59 27.54 7.68
CA ARG A 288 -2.49 26.19 8.25
C ARG A 288 -2.92 26.10 9.72
N LYS A 289 -3.48 27.17 10.30
CA LYS A 289 -4.13 27.14 11.60
C LYS A 289 -5.55 26.64 11.42
N THR A 290 -5.79 25.44 11.85
CA THR A 290 -7.14 24.95 12.05
C THR A 290 -7.68 25.60 13.31
N LEU A 291 -8.81 26.32 13.23
CA LEU A 291 -9.51 26.89 14.39
C LEU A 291 -9.92 25.79 15.38
N HIS A 292 -10.20 24.61 14.87
CA HIS A 292 -10.40 23.41 15.64
C HIS A 292 -9.23 22.48 15.40
N PRO A 293 -8.68 21.82 16.45
CA PRO A 293 -7.72 20.75 16.25
C PRO A 293 -8.30 19.80 15.23
N SER A 294 -7.57 19.52 14.18
CA SER A 294 -7.91 18.43 13.29
C SER A 294 -8.20 17.21 14.15
N LEU A 295 -9.36 16.58 13.99
CA LEU A 295 -9.70 15.36 14.72
C LEU A 295 -8.67 14.26 14.49
N GLY A 296 -7.82 14.45 13.47
CA GLY A 296 -6.75 13.54 13.12
C GLY A 296 -7.26 12.27 12.47
N VAL A 297 -6.36 11.60 11.82
CA VAL A 297 -6.52 10.21 11.37
C VAL A 297 -5.44 9.36 12.02
N THR A 298 -5.71 8.07 12.14
CA THR A 298 -4.71 7.09 12.56
C THR A 298 -4.13 6.41 11.34
N CYS A 299 -2.98 5.77 11.47
CA CYS A 299 -2.47 4.90 10.40
C CYS A 299 -3.47 3.77 10.08
N PHE A 300 -4.17 3.28 11.09
CA PHE A 300 -5.18 2.23 10.94
C PHE A 300 -6.52 2.71 10.37
N ASP A 301 -6.75 3.98 10.22
CA ASP A 301 -7.91 4.45 9.45
C ASP A 301 -7.75 4.15 7.96
N CYS A 302 -6.51 4.20 7.44
CA CYS A 302 -6.19 3.81 6.07
C CYS A 302 -5.77 2.32 5.98
N HIS A 303 -4.92 1.87 6.90
CA HIS A 303 -4.44 0.49 6.99
C HIS A 303 -5.20 -0.30 8.07
N THR A 304 -6.52 -0.39 7.95
CA THR A 304 -7.38 -1.00 8.97
C THR A 304 -6.91 -2.40 9.32
N ASN A 305 -6.66 -2.66 10.61
CA ASN A 305 -6.14 -3.93 11.12
C ASN A 305 -4.86 -4.41 10.43
N GLY A 306 -3.99 -3.46 10.00
CA GLY A 306 -2.78 -3.78 9.26
C GLY A 306 -3.02 -4.26 7.81
N HIS A 307 -4.24 -4.14 7.31
CA HIS A 307 -4.62 -4.42 5.94
C HIS A 307 -5.04 -3.13 5.23
N THR A 308 -6.04 -3.17 4.38
CA THR A 308 -6.71 -2.02 3.78
C THR A 308 -8.20 -2.17 3.93
N SER A 309 -8.92 -1.06 3.99
CA SER A 309 -10.39 -1.03 3.87
C SER A 309 -10.85 -0.66 2.45
N GLY A 310 -9.91 -0.48 1.50
CA GLY A 310 -10.19 0.07 0.19
C GLY A 310 -10.29 1.60 0.20
N GLN A 311 -9.74 2.25 1.22
CA GLN A 311 -9.64 3.70 1.29
C GLN A 311 -8.67 4.21 0.23
N PHE A 312 -9.01 5.35 -0.40
CA PHE A 312 -8.15 6.04 -1.35
C PHE A 312 -7.61 7.35 -0.80
N HIS A 313 -6.44 7.73 -1.27
CA HIS A 313 -5.83 9.01 -0.95
C HIS A 313 -5.18 9.63 -2.19
N ILE A 314 -4.96 10.94 -2.15
CA ILE A 314 -4.11 11.63 -3.11
C ILE A 314 -2.67 11.46 -2.64
N ASN A 315 -1.77 11.07 -3.55
CA ASN A 315 -0.35 10.95 -3.22
C ASN A 315 0.20 12.30 -2.70
N PRO A 316 0.50 12.43 -1.40
CA PRO A 316 0.80 13.72 -0.78
C PRO A 316 2.22 14.22 -1.08
N ASP A 317 3.12 13.34 -1.47
CA ASP A 317 4.55 13.60 -1.63
C ASP A 317 4.94 14.00 -3.06
N THR A 318 4.02 13.94 -4.01
CA THR A 318 4.27 14.33 -5.39
C THR A 318 4.26 15.86 -5.54
N ARG A 319 5.28 16.38 -6.19
CA ARG A 319 5.41 17.79 -6.54
C ARG A 319 5.72 17.92 -8.04
N PRO A 320 5.16 18.86 -8.76
CA PRO A 320 4.10 19.79 -8.31
C PRO A 320 2.77 19.05 -8.01
N GLU A 321 1.87 19.71 -7.31
CA GLU A 321 0.62 19.11 -6.79
C GLU A 321 -0.30 18.59 -7.89
N GLU A 322 -0.26 19.18 -9.07
CA GLU A 322 -1.03 18.78 -10.25
C GLU A 322 -0.66 17.37 -10.75
N ARG A 323 0.51 16.86 -10.34
CA ARG A 323 0.95 15.49 -10.65
C ARG A 323 0.58 14.48 -9.59
N ARG A 324 -0.13 14.90 -8.54
CA ARG A 324 -0.66 13.98 -7.55
C ARG A 324 -1.71 13.09 -8.21
N MET A 325 -1.70 11.83 -7.85
CA MET A 325 -2.61 10.82 -8.36
C MET A 325 -3.39 10.17 -7.22
N ARG A 326 -4.53 9.58 -7.54
CA ARG A 326 -5.25 8.69 -6.66
C ARG A 326 -4.42 7.45 -6.38
N LEU A 327 -4.29 7.10 -5.12
CA LEU A 327 -3.67 5.86 -4.69
C LEU A 327 -4.63 5.07 -3.81
N ASP A 328 -4.73 3.79 -4.09
CA ASP A 328 -5.33 2.82 -3.21
C ASP A 328 -4.37 2.50 -2.05
N THR A 329 -4.92 2.37 -0.86
CA THR A 329 -4.13 2.06 0.32
C THR A 329 -3.70 0.60 0.32
N VAL A 330 -2.41 0.38 0.24
CA VAL A 330 -1.83 -0.97 0.22
C VAL A 330 -1.95 -1.67 1.58
N SER A 331 -2.01 -3.00 1.56
CA SER A 331 -1.91 -3.81 2.76
C SER A 331 -0.53 -3.72 3.40
N LEU A 332 -0.47 -3.71 4.74
CA LEU A 332 0.80 -3.86 5.49
C LEU A 332 1.15 -5.33 5.76
N ARG A 333 0.29 -6.28 5.37
CA ARG A 333 0.56 -7.71 5.51
C ARG A 333 1.81 -8.08 4.72
N GLY A 334 2.76 -8.75 5.37
CA GLY A 334 3.99 -9.17 4.73
C GLY A 334 5.02 -8.05 4.50
N VAL A 335 4.88 -6.88 5.15
CA VAL A 335 5.84 -5.78 5.02
C VAL A 335 7.26 -6.20 5.41
N PHE A 336 7.41 -7.18 6.29
CA PHE A 336 8.68 -7.78 6.69
C PHE A 336 9.49 -8.41 5.54
N ASN A 337 8.85 -8.75 4.41
CA ASN A 337 9.51 -9.28 3.22
C ASN A 337 9.91 -8.20 2.21
N GLN A 338 9.50 -6.97 2.46
CA GLN A 338 9.77 -5.90 1.53
C GLN A 338 11.13 -5.27 1.81
N GLN A 339 11.91 -5.08 0.77
CA GLN A 339 13.23 -4.43 0.83
C GLN A 339 13.18 -2.98 0.37
N ILE A 340 12.10 -2.61 -0.33
CA ILE A 340 11.79 -1.24 -0.71
C ILE A 340 10.34 -0.94 -0.32
N HIS A 341 10.08 0.28 0.12
CA HIS A 341 8.77 0.73 0.60
C HIS A 341 8.30 1.95 -0.18
N GLY A 342 6.97 2.03 -0.39
CA GLY A 342 6.32 3.05 -1.20
C GLY A 342 6.05 2.61 -2.64
N SER A 343 4.90 3.00 -3.20
CA SER A 343 4.45 2.59 -4.54
C SER A 343 5.36 3.11 -5.65
N LYS A 344 5.91 4.31 -5.50
CA LYS A 344 6.80 4.98 -6.47
C LYS A 344 8.14 5.39 -5.84
N ARG A 345 8.51 4.78 -4.71
CA ARG A 345 9.71 5.14 -3.95
C ARG A 345 10.48 3.90 -3.52
N SER A 346 11.74 4.10 -3.22
CA SER A 346 12.66 3.03 -2.82
C SER A 346 13.21 3.30 -1.42
N LEU A 347 12.32 3.60 -0.46
CA LEU A 347 12.71 3.73 0.94
C LEU A 347 13.13 2.36 1.46
N ARG A 348 14.22 2.30 2.22
CA ARG A 348 14.91 1.05 2.51
C ARG A 348 14.40 0.31 3.74
N SER A 349 13.64 0.98 4.60
CA SER A 349 13.12 0.38 5.82
C SER A 349 11.69 0.84 6.11
N VAL A 350 11.00 0.08 6.93
CA VAL A 350 9.66 0.45 7.43
C VAL A 350 9.73 1.73 8.24
N GLU A 351 10.83 1.92 9.01
CA GLU A 351 11.08 3.14 9.76
C GLU A 351 11.19 4.36 8.84
N ASP A 352 11.98 4.25 7.78
CA ASP A 352 12.18 5.36 6.85
C ASP A 352 10.86 5.72 6.14
N PHE A 353 10.05 4.72 5.79
CA PHE A 353 8.74 4.95 5.19
C PHE A 353 7.76 5.57 6.19
N THR A 354 7.71 5.07 7.42
CA THR A 354 6.84 5.59 8.49
C THR A 354 7.19 7.04 8.83
N GLU A 355 8.49 7.37 8.93
CA GLU A 355 8.94 8.74 9.14
C GLU A 355 8.62 9.64 7.96
N PHE A 356 8.81 9.15 6.74
CA PHE A 356 8.47 9.85 5.52
C PHE A 356 6.96 10.15 5.45
N GLU A 357 6.11 9.15 5.73
CA GLU A 357 4.66 9.30 5.70
C GLU A 357 4.19 10.32 6.75
N GLN A 358 4.73 10.27 7.96
CA GLN A 358 4.45 11.27 8.99
C GLN A 358 4.76 12.69 8.52
N ARG A 359 5.93 12.90 7.90
CA ARG A 359 6.37 14.22 7.46
C ARG A 359 5.57 14.76 6.29
N THR A 360 5.25 13.90 5.32
CA THR A 360 4.58 14.31 4.08
C THR A 360 3.07 14.29 4.20
N ALA A 361 2.51 13.21 4.74
CA ALA A 361 1.07 13.05 4.82
C ALA A 361 0.44 13.83 5.99
N TYR A 362 1.09 13.86 7.15
CA TYR A 362 0.52 14.50 8.35
C TYR A 362 0.96 15.95 8.54
N PHE A 363 2.17 16.30 8.14
CA PHE A 363 2.75 17.62 8.39
C PHE A 363 3.13 18.39 7.12
N ASN A 364 2.62 17.96 5.97
CA ASN A 364 2.85 18.60 4.67
C ASN A 364 4.35 18.93 4.41
N GLY A 365 5.24 18.02 4.81
CA GLY A 365 6.69 18.17 4.65
C GLY A 365 7.37 19.11 5.66
N ASP A 366 6.64 19.70 6.61
CA ASP A 366 7.17 20.66 7.59
C ASP A 366 6.92 20.25 9.05
N PRO A 367 7.71 19.28 9.58
CA PRO A 367 7.59 18.87 10.98
C PRO A 367 7.96 19.96 11.97
N ILE A 368 8.82 20.93 11.59
CA ILE A 368 9.21 22.05 12.46
C ILE A 368 8.01 22.99 12.65
N HIS A 369 7.28 23.26 11.57
CA HIS A 369 6.06 24.04 11.64
C HIS A 369 4.99 23.35 12.51
N ALA A 370 4.82 22.04 12.33
CA ALA A 370 3.90 21.24 13.14
C ALA A 370 4.27 21.28 14.63
N MET A 371 5.55 21.14 14.99
CA MET A 371 5.99 21.27 16.39
C MET A 371 5.74 22.66 16.97
N LYS A 372 5.96 23.72 16.20
CA LYS A 372 5.66 25.09 16.63
C LYS A 372 4.18 25.33 16.89
N LYS A 373 3.31 24.55 16.26
CA LYS A 373 1.86 24.56 16.50
C LYS A 373 1.43 23.65 17.65
N GLY A 374 2.37 23.01 18.34
CA GLY A 374 2.07 22.10 19.44
C GLY A 374 1.62 20.71 19.00
N MET A 375 1.81 20.34 17.73
CA MET A 375 1.54 19.00 17.25
C MET A 375 2.62 18.03 17.71
N ASN A 376 2.23 16.80 18.05
CA ASN A 376 3.17 15.76 18.46
C ASN A 376 3.85 15.14 17.23
N VAL A 377 5.11 15.44 17.05
CA VAL A 377 5.96 14.80 16.04
C VAL A 377 6.66 13.62 16.68
N LEU A 378 6.48 12.42 16.13
CA LEU A 378 7.11 11.21 16.65
C LEU A 378 8.63 11.27 16.54
N ASP A 379 9.30 10.84 17.59
CA ASP A 379 10.74 10.65 17.58
C ASP A 379 11.15 9.33 16.89
N ARG A 380 12.45 9.14 16.65
CA ARG A 380 12.95 7.94 15.95
C ARG A 380 12.70 6.65 16.74
N ILE A 381 12.67 6.70 18.07
CA ILE A 381 12.39 5.54 18.91
C ILE A 381 10.93 5.11 18.72
N GLN A 382 10.01 6.05 18.75
CA GLN A 382 8.60 5.80 18.50
C GLN A 382 8.36 5.23 17.10
N VAL A 383 9.02 5.80 16.08
CA VAL A 383 8.98 5.28 14.70
C VAL A 383 9.50 3.84 14.64
N THR A 384 10.58 3.53 15.38
CA THR A 384 11.11 2.16 15.46
C THR A 384 10.11 1.21 16.14
N HIS A 385 9.43 1.64 17.20
CA HIS A 385 8.38 0.83 17.82
C HIS A 385 7.25 0.51 16.84
N MET A 386 6.82 1.50 16.06
CA MET A 386 5.80 1.30 15.01
C MET A 386 6.27 0.29 13.96
N ALA A 387 7.52 0.38 13.52
CA ALA A 387 8.09 -0.57 12.56
C ALA A 387 8.19 -1.98 13.13
N GLN A 388 8.57 -2.13 14.41
CA GLN A 388 8.60 -3.44 15.10
C GLN A 388 7.23 -4.11 15.10
N PHE A 389 6.15 -3.36 15.31
CA PHE A 389 4.82 -3.93 15.20
C PHE A 389 4.44 -4.22 13.73
N GLN A 390 4.66 -3.30 12.80
CA GLN A 390 4.31 -3.49 11.39
C GLN A 390 4.96 -4.76 10.81
N ASN A 391 6.20 -5.04 11.20
CA ASN A 391 6.92 -6.24 10.78
C ASN A 391 6.35 -7.55 11.35
N MET A 392 5.38 -7.48 12.28
CA MET A 392 4.67 -8.67 12.79
C MET A 392 3.45 -9.04 11.94
N LEU A 393 2.98 -8.15 11.08
CA LEU A 393 1.77 -8.35 10.28
C LEU A 393 2.00 -9.41 9.21
N ASP A 394 1.29 -10.52 9.31
CA ASP A 394 1.42 -11.67 8.42
C ASP A 394 0.32 -11.72 7.35
N PHE A 395 0.55 -12.58 6.38
CA PHE A 395 -0.41 -12.92 5.34
C PHE A 395 -1.58 -13.75 5.88
N PRO A 396 -2.74 -13.74 5.21
CA PRO A 396 -3.79 -14.68 5.51
C PRO A 396 -3.32 -16.12 5.23
N PRO A 397 -3.90 -17.13 5.91
CA PRO A 397 -3.59 -18.52 5.65
C PRO A 397 -3.82 -18.90 4.18
N ALA A 398 -2.88 -19.63 3.60
CA ALA A 398 -2.97 -20.18 2.26
C ALA A 398 -2.73 -21.71 2.32
N PRO A 399 -3.73 -22.49 2.73
CA PRO A 399 -3.54 -23.91 3.09
C PRO A 399 -3.18 -24.82 1.92
N LYS A 400 -3.34 -24.34 0.69
CA LYS A 400 -2.94 -25.06 -0.52
C LYS A 400 -1.50 -24.77 -0.95
N LEU A 401 -0.81 -23.82 -0.31
CA LEU A 401 0.58 -23.51 -0.64
C LEU A 401 1.54 -24.34 0.23
N THR A 402 2.61 -24.77 -0.39
CA THR A 402 3.79 -25.34 0.29
C THR A 402 4.66 -24.22 0.89
N LEU A 403 5.67 -24.55 1.67
CA LEU A 403 6.64 -23.60 2.22
C LEU A 403 7.43 -22.84 1.15
N THR A 404 7.53 -23.40 -0.06
CA THR A 404 8.17 -22.73 -1.20
C THR A 404 7.22 -21.80 -1.96
N GLY A 405 5.99 -21.65 -1.48
CA GLY A 405 4.96 -20.83 -2.11
C GLY A 405 4.33 -21.46 -3.36
N ARG A 406 4.64 -22.73 -3.69
CA ARG A 406 4.01 -23.46 -4.80
C ARG A 406 2.78 -24.21 -4.33
N LEU A 407 1.81 -24.40 -5.22
CA LEU A 407 0.65 -25.23 -4.89
C LEU A 407 1.05 -26.65 -4.51
N ASP A 408 0.39 -27.18 -3.51
CA ASP A 408 0.42 -28.58 -3.13
C ASP A 408 -0.51 -29.37 -4.09
N PRO A 409 0.02 -30.25 -4.95
CA PRO A 409 -0.79 -30.95 -5.92
C PRO A 409 -1.90 -31.83 -5.31
N ASP A 410 -1.70 -32.27 -4.06
CA ASP A 410 -2.70 -33.11 -3.38
C ASP A 410 -3.88 -32.30 -2.84
N LYS A 411 -3.76 -30.97 -2.77
CA LYS A 411 -4.79 -30.05 -2.27
C LYS A 411 -5.40 -29.14 -3.33
N ALA A 412 -4.66 -28.88 -4.37
CA ALA A 412 -5.07 -27.97 -5.43
C ALA A 412 -5.97 -28.68 -6.45
N THR A 413 -6.88 -27.92 -7.04
CA THR A 413 -7.66 -28.38 -8.20
C THR A 413 -6.84 -28.36 -9.49
N GLU A 414 -7.28 -29.11 -10.50
CA GLU A 414 -6.61 -29.08 -11.81
C GLU A 414 -6.56 -27.68 -12.43
N SER A 415 -7.62 -26.87 -12.27
CA SER A 415 -7.67 -25.49 -12.75
C SER A 415 -6.62 -24.62 -12.05
N GLU A 416 -6.49 -24.72 -10.73
CA GLU A 416 -5.47 -23.98 -9.96
C GLU A 416 -4.05 -24.37 -10.37
N LEU A 417 -3.79 -25.67 -10.60
CA LEU A 417 -2.49 -26.15 -11.06
C LEU A 417 -2.16 -25.70 -12.49
N ARG A 418 -3.14 -25.65 -13.39
CA ARG A 418 -2.95 -25.06 -14.72
C ARG A 418 -2.68 -23.56 -14.61
N GLY A 419 -3.41 -22.86 -13.74
CA GLY A 419 -3.21 -21.44 -13.46
C GLY A 419 -1.81 -21.15 -12.91
N GLU A 420 -1.32 -21.96 -11.98
CA GLU A 420 0.06 -21.87 -11.50
C GLU A 420 1.07 -22.04 -12.66
N LYS A 421 0.87 -23.05 -13.50
CA LYS A 421 1.74 -23.27 -14.64
C LYS A 421 1.75 -22.08 -15.62
N LEU A 422 0.59 -21.46 -15.83
CA LEU A 422 0.47 -20.25 -16.65
C LEU A 422 1.18 -19.07 -16.00
N PHE A 423 1.02 -18.87 -14.71
CA PHE A 423 1.64 -17.79 -13.93
C PHE A 423 3.18 -17.82 -14.03
N PHE A 424 3.79 -19.00 -13.90
CA PHE A 424 5.24 -19.21 -14.03
C PHE A 424 5.71 -19.41 -15.48
N GLY A 425 4.80 -19.47 -16.43
CA GLY A 425 5.08 -19.75 -17.86
C GLY A 425 4.55 -18.67 -18.79
N LYS A 426 3.51 -19.02 -19.59
CA LYS A 426 2.96 -18.18 -20.67
C LYS A 426 2.57 -16.76 -20.20
N ALA A 427 1.99 -16.63 -19.02
CA ALA A 427 1.54 -15.34 -18.49
C ALA A 427 2.66 -14.49 -17.88
N GLN A 428 3.86 -15.03 -17.67
CA GLN A 428 5.07 -14.33 -17.20
C GLN A 428 4.91 -13.52 -15.89
N CYS A 429 3.87 -13.76 -15.11
CA CYS A 429 3.59 -13.01 -13.88
C CYS A 429 4.73 -13.15 -12.85
N SER A 430 5.38 -14.33 -12.82
CA SER A 430 6.49 -14.63 -11.92
C SER A 430 7.78 -13.84 -12.19
N VAL A 431 7.88 -13.11 -13.31
CA VAL A 431 9.02 -12.21 -13.59
C VAL A 431 9.07 -11.08 -12.59
N CYS A 432 7.91 -10.52 -12.22
CA CYS A 432 7.78 -9.46 -11.22
C CYS A 432 7.28 -10.00 -9.87
N HIS A 433 6.64 -11.17 -9.86
CA HIS A 433 6.03 -11.78 -8.68
C HIS A 433 6.56 -13.21 -8.42
N PRO A 434 7.88 -13.40 -8.15
CA PRO A 434 8.43 -14.71 -7.84
C PRO A 434 7.96 -15.25 -6.49
N ALA A 435 7.74 -16.59 -6.41
CA ALA A 435 7.51 -17.27 -5.13
C ALA A 435 8.75 -17.17 -4.21
N PRO A 436 8.60 -17.29 -2.89
CA PRO A 436 7.41 -17.68 -2.15
C PRO A 436 6.47 -16.53 -1.78
N PHE A 437 6.91 -15.28 -1.86
CA PHE A 437 6.16 -14.10 -1.41
C PHE A 437 5.52 -13.33 -2.56
N TYR A 438 5.76 -13.75 -3.80
CA TYR A 438 5.15 -13.15 -4.98
C TYR A 438 5.41 -11.65 -5.11
N LEU A 439 6.67 -11.25 -4.87
CA LEU A 439 7.22 -9.92 -5.12
C LEU A 439 8.74 -10.04 -5.40
N ASP A 440 9.28 -9.14 -6.19
CA ASP A 440 10.71 -9.10 -6.53
C ASP A 440 11.45 -7.90 -5.92
N ASN A 441 10.75 -7.05 -5.16
CA ASN A 441 11.28 -5.82 -4.58
C ASN A 441 11.83 -4.80 -5.59
N ASN A 442 11.29 -4.78 -6.82
CA ASN A 442 11.66 -3.85 -7.87
C ASN A 442 10.49 -2.93 -8.26
N LEU A 443 10.84 -1.90 -9.01
CA LEU A 443 9.91 -1.00 -9.69
C LEU A 443 9.85 -1.37 -11.17
N HIS A 444 8.63 -1.52 -11.71
CA HIS A 444 8.40 -1.86 -13.10
C HIS A 444 7.55 -0.81 -13.78
N ASP A 445 7.94 -0.42 -14.99
CA ASP A 445 7.16 0.45 -15.86
C ASP A 445 6.40 -0.40 -16.87
N LEU A 446 5.10 -0.32 -16.83
CA LEU A 446 4.22 -1.04 -17.77
C LEU A 446 4.04 -0.28 -19.10
N HIS A 447 4.62 0.92 -19.21
CA HIS A 447 4.51 1.76 -20.41
C HIS A 447 3.07 1.99 -20.84
N LEU A 448 2.21 2.36 -19.89
CA LEU A 448 0.77 2.54 -20.12
C LEU A 448 0.46 3.73 -21.03
N GLU A 449 1.37 4.70 -21.17
CA GLU A 449 1.24 5.85 -22.06
C GLU A 449 0.93 5.46 -23.51
N ARG A 450 1.36 4.27 -23.94
CA ARG A 450 1.07 3.78 -25.31
C ARG A 450 -0.41 3.49 -25.56
N PHE A 451 -1.18 3.24 -24.48
CA PHE A 451 -2.62 2.97 -24.54
C PHE A 451 -3.48 4.19 -24.17
N LEU A 452 -2.87 5.26 -23.66
CA LEU A 452 -3.60 6.39 -23.09
C LEU A 452 -3.53 7.60 -24.00
N LYS A 453 -4.67 8.24 -24.24
CA LYS A 453 -4.75 9.45 -25.05
C LYS A 453 -4.41 10.67 -24.22
N ASP A 454 -3.44 11.47 -24.68
CA ASP A 454 -3.06 12.75 -24.09
C ASP A 454 -2.64 12.68 -22.60
N GLU A 455 -2.16 11.53 -22.14
CA GLU A 455 -1.67 11.35 -20.77
C GLU A 455 -0.30 10.68 -20.74
N ALA A 456 0.51 11.08 -19.77
CA ALA A 456 1.67 10.30 -19.39
C ALA A 456 1.22 9.01 -18.72
N GLY A 457 1.98 7.95 -18.87
CA GLY A 457 1.75 6.70 -18.15
C GLY A 457 2.03 6.85 -16.66
N ASP A 458 1.72 5.81 -15.91
CA ASP A 458 1.93 5.80 -14.46
C ASP A 458 3.44 5.79 -14.10
N GLY A 459 4.31 5.47 -15.07
CA GLY A 459 5.74 5.28 -14.87
C GLY A 459 6.05 4.07 -13.97
N PRO A 460 7.29 3.95 -13.46
CA PRO A 460 7.68 2.82 -12.65
C PRO A 460 6.89 2.74 -11.35
N MET A 461 6.28 1.57 -11.10
CA MET A 461 5.53 1.22 -9.90
C MET A 461 6.13 -0.01 -9.24
N LYS A 462 6.10 -0.06 -7.91
CA LYS A 462 6.58 -1.22 -7.16
C LYS A 462 5.71 -2.45 -7.42
N ALA A 463 6.36 -3.60 -7.64
CA ALA A 463 5.69 -4.89 -7.55
C ALA A 463 5.40 -5.20 -6.07
N PHE A 464 4.12 -5.20 -5.68
CA PHE A 464 3.69 -5.63 -4.35
C PHE A 464 3.48 -7.13 -4.30
N THR A 465 3.46 -7.69 -3.09
CA THR A 465 3.14 -9.10 -2.89
C THR A 465 1.74 -9.43 -3.40
N LEU A 466 1.59 -10.63 -3.99
CA LEU A 466 0.26 -11.17 -4.33
C LEU A 466 -0.30 -12.10 -3.24
N ARG A 467 0.44 -12.32 -2.13
CA ARG A 467 -0.08 -13.09 -0.99
C ARG A 467 -1.27 -12.37 -0.36
N GLY A 468 -2.40 -13.07 -0.28
CA GLY A 468 -3.67 -12.51 0.19
C GLY A 468 -4.36 -11.58 -0.80
N ILE A 469 -4.01 -11.59 -2.08
CA ILE A 469 -4.55 -10.67 -3.09
C ILE A 469 -6.07 -10.70 -3.19
N LYS A 470 -6.71 -11.86 -2.96
CA LYS A 470 -8.18 -11.99 -2.98
C LYS A 470 -8.91 -11.12 -1.96
N ASP A 471 -8.22 -10.74 -0.87
CA ASP A 471 -8.80 -9.94 0.22
C ASP A 471 -8.64 -8.43 0.01
N SER A 472 -8.03 -8.01 -1.10
CA SER A 472 -7.54 -6.65 -1.31
C SER A 472 -8.09 -5.97 -2.59
N PRO A 473 -9.36 -6.13 -2.96
CA PRO A 473 -9.96 -5.31 -4.01
C PRO A 473 -10.16 -3.86 -3.51
N PRO A 474 -10.23 -2.87 -4.43
CA PRO A 474 -9.93 -2.95 -5.83
C PRO A 474 -8.43 -3.07 -6.09
N TYR A 475 -8.03 -3.37 -7.32
CA TYR A 475 -6.66 -3.74 -7.67
C TYR A 475 -5.95 -2.65 -8.47
N LEU A 476 -4.61 -2.78 -8.55
CA LEU A 476 -3.65 -1.80 -9.02
C LEU A 476 -3.57 -0.58 -8.09
N HIS A 477 -2.58 0.28 -8.35
CA HIS A 477 -2.25 1.39 -7.43
C HIS A 477 -3.35 2.45 -7.27
N ASP A 478 -4.29 2.54 -8.20
CA ASP A 478 -5.40 3.50 -8.18
C ASP A 478 -6.78 2.82 -8.08
N GLY A 479 -6.81 1.48 -7.96
CA GLY A 479 -8.03 0.70 -7.87
C GLY A 479 -8.82 0.60 -9.18
N ARG A 480 -8.17 0.76 -10.34
CA ARG A 480 -8.84 0.73 -11.64
C ARG A 480 -9.35 -0.63 -12.09
N CYS A 481 -8.90 -1.71 -11.47
CA CYS A 481 -9.41 -3.06 -11.70
C CYS A 481 -10.24 -3.50 -10.49
N LEU A 482 -11.52 -3.80 -10.71
CA LEU A 482 -12.45 -4.09 -9.61
C LEU A 482 -12.48 -5.57 -9.22
N THR A 483 -12.05 -6.46 -10.12
CA THR A 483 -12.00 -7.92 -9.92
C THR A 483 -10.65 -8.47 -10.33
N LEU A 484 -10.34 -9.70 -9.93
CA LEU A 484 -9.13 -10.39 -10.40
C LEU A 484 -9.20 -10.70 -11.89
N GLU A 485 -10.39 -10.89 -12.43
CA GLU A 485 -10.63 -11.04 -13.85
C GLU A 485 -10.25 -9.76 -14.61
N ASP A 486 -10.62 -8.57 -14.12
CA ASP A 486 -10.15 -7.30 -14.69
C ASP A 486 -8.62 -7.20 -14.69
N VAL A 487 -7.96 -7.67 -13.62
CA VAL A 487 -6.49 -7.69 -13.53
C VAL A 487 -5.88 -8.61 -14.58
N VAL A 488 -6.43 -9.80 -14.77
CA VAL A 488 -5.94 -10.75 -15.78
C VAL A 488 -6.13 -10.20 -17.19
N GLU A 489 -7.28 -9.58 -17.48
CA GLU A 489 -7.52 -8.91 -18.77
C GLU A 489 -6.59 -7.71 -18.97
N PHE A 490 -6.35 -6.92 -17.92
CA PHE A 490 -5.42 -5.80 -17.98
C PHE A 490 -4.02 -6.26 -18.41
N PHE A 491 -3.45 -7.27 -17.77
CA PHE A 491 -2.13 -7.77 -18.12
C PHE A 491 -2.14 -8.52 -19.45
N ASN A 492 -3.23 -9.21 -19.81
CA ASN A 492 -3.38 -9.84 -21.12
C ASN A 492 -3.22 -8.84 -22.26
N ILE A 493 -3.82 -7.64 -22.11
CA ILE A 493 -3.75 -6.58 -23.11
C ILE A 493 -2.41 -5.83 -23.02
N VAL A 494 -2.03 -5.36 -21.83
CA VAL A 494 -0.83 -4.53 -21.65
C VAL A 494 0.45 -5.27 -22.04
N GLN A 495 0.53 -6.57 -21.79
CA GLN A 495 1.69 -7.39 -22.14
C GLN A 495 1.52 -8.21 -23.43
N GLY A 496 0.34 -8.16 -24.07
CA GLY A 496 0.07 -8.88 -25.30
C GLY A 496 0.17 -10.40 -25.16
N LEU A 497 -0.32 -10.96 -24.04
CA LEU A 497 -0.12 -12.36 -23.66
C LEU A 497 -0.94 -13.33 -24.50
N LYS A 498 -2.04 -12.88 -25.10
CA LYS A 498 -2.97 -13.69 -25.92
C LYS A 498 -3.43 -14.94 -25.18
N LEU A 499 -3.97 -14.72 -23.98
CA LEU A 499 -4.55 -15.76 -23.15
C LEU A 499 -5.94 -16.14 -23.67
N GLU A 500 -6.22 -17.44 -23.71
CA GLU A 500 -7.54 -17.95 -24.01
C GLU A 500 -8.45 -17.85 -22.77
N GLU A 501 -9.78 -17.92 -22.95
CA GLU A 501 -10.74 -17.80 -21.83
C GLU A 501 -10.44 -18.80 -20.70
N GLN A 502 -10.05 -20.03 -21.04
CA GLN A 502 -9.68 -21.03 -20.04
C GLN A 502 -8.38 -20.66 -19.32
N ASP A 503 -7.38 -20.11 -20.02
CA ASP A 503 -6.14 -19.64 -19.42
C ASP A 503 -6.44 -18.55 -18.37
N LYS A 504 -7.31 -17.59 -18.72
CA LYS A 504 -7.72 -16.49 -17.84
C LYS A 504 -8.44 -17.01 -16.60
N ALA A 505 -9.39 -17.92 -16.77
CA ALA A 505 -10.10 -18.54 -15.65
C ALA A 505 -9.17 -19.33 -14.73
N ASP A 506 -8.25 -20.11 -15.29
CA ASP A 506 -7.26 -20.88 -14.52
C ASP A 506 -6.29 -19.96 -13.74
N LEU A 507 -5.84 -18.85 -14.35
CA LEU A 507 -5.03 -17.84 -13.64
C LEU A 507 -5.76 -17.22 -12.46
N VAL A 508 -7.03 -16.84 -12.63
CA VAL A 508 -7.85 -16.30 -11.54
C VAL A 508 -8.03 -17.34 -10.44
N ALA A 509 -8.28 -18.61 -10.80
CA ALA A 509 -8.39 -19.69 -9.82
C ALA A 509 -7.11 -19.83 -8.98
N PHE A 510 -5.94 -19.73 -9.62
CA PHE A 510 -4.64 -19.73 -8.93
C PHE A 510 -4.45 -18.49 -8.03
N LEU A 511 -4.68 -17.28 -8.55
CA LEU A 511 -4.53 -16.03 -7.79
C LEU A 511 -5.37 -16.01 -6.50
N ARG A 512 -6.53 -16.65 -6.51
CA ARG A 512 -7.39 -16.80 -5.33
C ARG A 512 -6.79 -17.70 -4.25
N GLN A 513 -5.75 -18.46 -4.53
CA GLN A 513 -5.07 -19.35 -3.57
C GLN A 513 -3.84 -18.70 -2.91
N LEU A 514 -3.39 -17.55 -3.42
CA LEU A 514 -2.26 -16.82 -2.87
C LEU A 514 -2.67 -16.05 -1.60
#